data_1e8d5551f4c531233e9e49e8227035ae
#
_entry.id   1e8d5551f4c531233e9e49e8227035ae
#
_cell.length_a   1.000
_cell.length_b   1.000
_cell.length_c   1.000
_cell.angle_alpha   90.00
_cell.angle_beta   90.00
_cell.angle_gamma   90.00
#
_symmetry.space_group_name_H-M   'P 1'
#
loop_
_entity.id
_entity.type
_entity.pdbx_description
1 polymer ?
#
loop_
_entity_poly.entity_id
_entity_poly.type
_entity_poly.pdbx_seq_one_letter_code
_entity_poly.pdbx_strand_id
1 'polypeptide(L)'
;MISFFGKQRQRAAVVAGALALAGAGAYAAQQDGNSQGENGAHARRVVKHVLLLSIDGLHEQDLARCIGANTCPNLAVLAKSGVTYANAYTPGLSDSFPGLAALVTGGSPKTAGLFYDVSYDRNLYAPSDTTCSGKQGWNVVFDETTGIDAQNGGALVHLDGGGAFNPQAIPHAKVNGQCVPVYPHNYVKTNTVFEAVKAGVPNARTAWADKHAWGYDWLNGPSGTGVDDLMHTEINSIDPATNTAYTDVYSHTARFDNLHVQALINQIGGRDSTGTKTAPVPTLFGANFQTLSVAQKAPVAKGGGYLDADFTPNGQVANAITYVDDAIGHVVAALKQANLYASTAVIVTAKHGQSPSDHTKLVKNGDTLTKLLEANNFIDPNGNFGQNNTTTGNLNDGSGLVGTGFVQTDDVGLIWLRDRSQRTAVVQTLKANLGCNAPGICADGPQAYVLYGAALAERFGDPANGRTPDIVVQPNPGVIYTSSTKKDEEHGGNAPDDSHLGLLVSYPGIHRARTVNDLVGTKQVAPTILALLGADPRLLQAVVAENTRVLPGLGIGR
;
A
#
# COMPACT_ATOMS: atom_id res chain seq x y z
N MET A 1 15.48 42.62 44.00
CA MET A 1 16.21 43.82 43.53
C MET A 1 16.00 43.87 42.03
N ILE A 2 15.22 44.85 41.59
CA ILE A 2 15.42 45.78 40.48
C ILE A 2 15.45 45.13 39.10
N SER A 3 14.36 45.11 38.33
CA SER A 3 13.66 46.17 37.55
C SER A 3 14.46 46.68 36.34
N PHE A 4 13.93 46.59 35.09
CA PHE A 4 13.18 47.59 34.30
C PHE A 4 13.03 47.09 32.87
N PHE A 5 11.83 46.96 32.38
CA PHE A 5 11.01 47.76 31.43
C PHE A 5 11.61 48.09 30.05
N GLY A 6 10.81 47.80 29.04
CA GLY A 6 10.92 48.44 27.70
C GLY A 6 9.88 47.89 26.71
N LYS A 7 8.63 48.40 26.78
CA LYS A 7 7.60 48.29 25.74
C LYS A 7 7.93 49.21 24.56
N GLN A 8 7.64 48.81 23.32
CA GLN A 8 6.97 49.73 22.39
C GLN A 8 6.17 48.98 21.32
N ARG A 9 4.94 49.44 21.19
CA ARG A 9 3.94 49.15 20.15
C ARG A 9 4.11 50.14 18.99
N GLN A 10 3.65 49.75 17.79
CA GLN A 10 2.79 50.52 16.85
C GLN A 10 3.02 49.98 15.45
N ARG A 11 2.15 49.91 14.51
CA ARG A 11 0.71 50.06 14.25
C ARG A 11 0.55 49.72 12.76
N ALA A 12 -0.62 49.26 12.40
CA ALA A 12 -1.10 48.89 11.08
C ALA A 12 -1.11 50.06 10.08
N ALA A 13 -1.02 49.74 8.79
CA ALA A 13 -1.67 50.52 7.73
C ALA A 13 -2.12 49.60 6.59
N VAL A 14 -3.42 49.59 6.39
CA VAL A 14 -4.15 49.07 5.23
C VAL A 14 -4.10 50.12 4.16
N VAL A 15 -3.80 49.75 2.91
CA VAL A 15 -4.24 50.54 1.74
C VAL A 15 -4.69 49.57 0.65
N ALA A 16 -5.96 49.64 0.34
CA ALA A 16 -6.59 49.10 -0.85
C ALA A 16 -6.46 50.12 -2.01
N GLY A 17 -6.38 49.62 -3.21
CA GLY A 17 -6.42 50.48 -4.40
C GLY A 17 -6.49 49.66 -5.69
N ALA A 18 -7.58 49.88 -6.39
CA ALA A 18 -8.10 49.10 -7.51
C ALA A 18 -7.59 49.58 -8.89
N LEU A 19 -7.82 48.68 -9.87
CA LEU A 19 -8.10 48.88 -11.32
C LEU A 19 -7.18 49.78 -12.17
N ALA A 20 -6.72 49.23 -13.29
CA ALA A 20 -7.13 49.69 -14.63
C ALA A 20 -6.64 48.75 -15.76
N LEU A 21 -7.49 48.65 -16.75
CA LEU A 21 -7.41 47.89 -18.01
C LEU A 21 -6.51 48.56 -19.07
N ALA A 22 -6.18 47.69 -20.06
CA ALA A 22 -6.03 47.97 -21.49
C ALA A 22 -4.64 48.37 -22.03
N GLY A 23 -4.26 47.65 -23.09
CA GLY A 23 -3.22 48.08 -24.03
C GLY A 23 -2.74 46.91 -24.92
N ALA A 24 -3.49 46.63 -25.98
CA ALA A 24 -3.01 45.83 -27.12
C ALA A 24 -1.93 46.59 -27.89
N GLY A 25 -0.82 45.92 -28.22
CA GLY A 25 0.20 46.45 -29.08
C GLY A 25 0.86 45.30 -29.84
N ALA A 26 0.44 45.14 -31.09
CA ALA A 26 1.12 44.32 -32.07
C ALA A 26 2.47 44.93 -32.44
N TYR A 27 3.53 44.14 -32.48
CA TYR A 27 4.72 44.44 -33.25
C TYR A 27 5.09 43.29 -34.18
N ALA A 28 5.22 43.66 -35.43
CA ALA A 28 5.48 42.82 -36.58
C ALA A 28 6.94 42.34 -36.64
N ALA A 29 7.08 41.27 -37.41
CA ALA A 29 8.28 40.55 -37.75
C ALA A 29 9.45 41.40 -38.25
N GLN A 30 10.66 40.98 -37.88
CA GLN A 30 11.83 41.08 -38.74
C GLN A 30 12.54 39.72 -38.76
N GLN A 31 12.52 39.11 -39.95
CA GLN A 31 13.38 37.99 -40.32
C GLN A 31 14.79 38.54 -40.49
N ASP A 32 15.74 37.92 -39.83
CA ASP A 32 17.12 37.84 -40.35
C ASP A 32 17.61 36.41 -40.19
N GLY A 33 18.12 35.93 -41.29
CA GLY A 33 18.42 34.54 -41.56
C GLY A 33 19.74 34.02 -40.98
N ASN A 34 19.82 32.74 -41.06
CA ASN A 34 21.03 31.91 -41.11
C ASN A 34 21.65 31.55 -39.74
N SER A 35 21.15 30.50 -39.15
CA SER A 35 22.03 29.51 -38.48
C SER A 35 21.46 28.11 -38.74
N GLN A 36 22.19 27.33 -39.51
CA GLN A 36 22.01 25.88 -39.54
C GLN A 36 22.25 25.34 -38.14
N GLY A 37 21.18 25.28 -37.37
CA GLY A 37 21.13 24.63 -36.07
C GLY A 37 20.85 23.15 -36.28
N GLU A 38 21.74 22.35 -35.81
CA GLU A 38 21.66 20.90 -35.73
C GLU A 38 20.26 20.47 -35.22
N ASN A 39 19.44 20.00 -36.16
CA ASN A 39 18.26 19.22 -35.86
C ASN A 39 18.70 17.83 -35.33
N GLY A 40 19.34 17.80 -34.19
CA GLY A 40 19.41 16.65 -33.32
C GLY A 40 18.04 16.40 -32.74
N ALA A 41 17.13 15.84 -33.51
CA ALA A 41 15.98 15.16 -32.97
C ALA A 41 16.54 14.03 -32.07
N HIS A 42 16.73 14.33 -30.77
CA HIS A 42 16.77 13.32 -29.74
C HIS A 42 15.42 12.60 -29.83
N ALA A 43 15.36 11.53 -30.61
CA ALA A 43 14.26 10.60 -30.57
C ALA A 43 14.10 10.23 -29.11
N ARG A 44 13.07 10.79 -28.45
CA ARG A 44 12.69 10.42 -27.09
C ARG A 44 12.59 8.90 -27.13
N ARG A 45 13.51 8.21 -26.44
CA ARG A 45 13.42 6.77 -26.29
C ARG A 45 12.11 6.51 -25.60
N VAL A 46 11.14 6.01 -26.34
CA VAL A 46 9.79 5.78 -25.85
C VAL A 46 9.86 4.57 -24.93
N VAL A 47 9.53 4.77 -23.65
CA VAL A 47 9.26 3.65 -22.74
C VAL A 47 8.02 2.94 -23.26
N LYS A 48 8.16 1.66 -23.60
CA LYS A 48 7.07 0.81 -24.09
C LYS A 48 6.48 -0.08 -23.00
N HIS A 49 7.28 -0.37 -22.00
CA HIS A 49 6.94 -1.26 -20.91
C HIS A 49 7.33 -0.64 -19.58
N VAL A 50 6.52 -0.83 -18.56
CA VAL A 50 6.85 -0.52 -17.18
C VAL A 50 6.74 -1.78 -16.35
N LEU A 51 7.83 -2.12 -15.67
CA LEU A 51 7.91 -3.20 -14.69
C LEU A 51 7.88 -2.56 -13.30
N LEU A 52 6.85 -2.84 -12.52
CA LEU A 52 6.70 -2.42 -11.13
C LEU A 52 6.97 -3.60 -10.20
N LEU A 53 7.99 -3.49 -9.37
CA LEU A 53 8.36 -4.49 -8.36
C LEU A 53 8.10 -3.90 -6.98
N SER A 54 7.19 -4.51 -6.25
CA SER A 54 6.85 -4.16 -4.87
C SER A 54 7.43 -5.20 -3.93
N ILE A 55 8.19 -4.76 -2.92
CA ILE A 55 8.87 -5.64 -1.96
C ILE A 55 8.36 -5.27 -0.58
N ASP A 56 7.48 -6.11 0.00
CA ASP A 56 6.91 -5.83 1.31
C ASP A 56 8.02 -5.78 2.37
N GLY A 57 8.00 -4.71 3.18
CA GLY A 57 8.98 -4.46 4.21
C GLY A 57 10.25 -3.73 3.74
N LEU A 58 10.40 -3.36 2.46
CA LEU A 58 11.63 -2.70 1.99
C LEU A 58 11.71 -1.25 2.49
N HIS A 59 12.52 -1.02 3.51
CA HIS A 59 12.85 0.32 3.98
C HIS A 59 13.84 1.04 3.04
N GLU A 60 13.86 2.37 3.12
CA GLU A 60 14.88 3.16 2.41
C GLU A 60 16.28 2.76 2.86
N GLN A 61 16.48 2.54 4.17
CA GLN A 61 17.75 2.15 4.77
C GLN A 61 18.26 0.79 4.25
N ASP A 62 17.35 -0.18 4.01
CA ASP A 62 17.72 -1.48 3.41
C ASP A 62 18.29 -1.28 2.01
N LEU A 63 17.57 -0.49 1.19
CA LEU A 63 17.99 -0.19 -0.18
C LEU A 63 19.32 0.59 -0.21
N ALA A 64 19.44 1.65 0.59
CA ALA A 64 20.64 2.48 0.65
C ALA A 64 21.85 1.69 1.17
N ARG A 65 21.65 0.91 2.24
CA ARG A 65 22.71 0.08 2.84
C ARG A 65 23.21 -0.99 1.88
N CYS A 66 22.30 -1.76 1.28
CA CYS A 66 22.74 -2.87 0.44
C CYS A 66 23.42 -2.40 -0.85
N ILE A 67 22.96 -1.28 -1.44
CA ILE A 67 23.65 -0.65 -2.58
C ILE A 67 25.01 -0.10 -2.14
N GLY A 68 25.08 0.62 -1.03
CA GLY A 68 26.30 1.23 -0.51
C GLY A 68 27.37 0.20 -0.12
N ALA A 69 26.96 -0.92 0.47
CA ALA A 69 27.84 -2.04 0.82
C ALA A 69 28.16 -2.97 -0.35
N ASN A 70 27.56 -2.74 -1.53
CA ASN A 70 27.66 -3.60 -2.72
C ASN A 70 27.22 -5.05 -2.48
N THR A 71 26.24 -5.25 -1.59
CA THR A 71 25.62 -6.56 -1.33
C THR A 71 24.39 -6.81 -2.21
N CYS A 72 23.89 -5.78 -2.92
CA CYS A 72 22.82 -5.82 -3.90
C CYS A 72 23.33 -5.36 -5.29
N PRO A 73 24.11 -6.17 -6.01
CA PRO A 73 24.75 -5.74 -7.25
C PRO A 73 23.74 -5.42 -8.37
N ASN A 74 22.59 -6.08 -8.41
CA ASN A 74 21.56 -5.86 -9.43
C ASN A 74 20.80 -4.55 -9.19
N LEU A 75 20.41 -4.27 -7.95
CA LEU A 75 19.83 -2.98 -7.54
C LEU A 75 20.83 -1.84 -7.73
N ALA A 76 22.11 -2.06 -7.43
CA ALA A 76 23.17 -1.08 -7.68
C ALA A 76 23.32 -0.75 -9.17
N VAL A 77 23.17 -1.73 -10.08
CA VAL A 77 23.17 -1.49 -11.54
C VAL A 77 21.97 -0.64 -11.95
N LEU A 78 20.77 -0.92 -11.42
CA LEU A 78 19.58 -0.11 -11.68
C LEU A 78 19.75 1.32 -11.14
N ALA A 79 20.32 1.49 -9.96
CA ALA A 79 20.56 2.79 -9.36
C ALA A 79 21.57 3.64 -10.16
N LYS A 80 22.60 3.03 -10.77
CA LYS A 80 23.57 3.72 -11.64
C LYS A 80 22.94 4.33 -12.90
N SER A 81 21.79 3.79 -13.35
CA SER A 81 21.00 4.28 -14.48
C SER A 81 19.59 4.71 -14.04
N GLY A 82 19.46 5.20 -12.81
CA GLY A 82 18.17 5.49 -12.20
C GLY A 82 18.18 6.73 -11.32
N VAL A 83 17.01 6.99 -10.75
CA VAL A 83 16.76 7.97 -9.68
C VAL A 83 16.36 7.22 -8.44
N THR A 84 17.12 7.41 -7.34
CA THR A 84 16.80 6.91 -6.02
C THR A 84 16.19 8.03 -5.19
N TYR A 85 15.16 7.74 -4.41
CA TYR A 85 14.45 8.72 -3.59
C TYR A 85 14.75 8.45 -2.12
N ALA A 86 15.49 9.37 -1.50
CA ALA A 86 15.91 9.22 -0.09
C ALA A 86 14.80 9.52 0.93
N ASN A 87 13.68 10.12 0.50
CA ASN A 87 12.56 10.49 1.36
C ASN A 87 11.23 10.07 0.72
N ALA A 88 11.06 8.78 0.47
CA ALA A 88 9.83 8.22 -0.07
C ALA A 88 8.97 7.62 1.06
N TYR A 89 7.69 8.01 1.11
CA TYR A 89 6.78 7.59 2.16
C TYR A 89 5.46 7.05 1.61
N THR A 90 4.89 6.03 2.29
CA THR A 90 3.52 5.63 2.02
C THR A 90 2.54 6.69 2.54
N PRO A 91 1.44 6.98 1.82
CA PRO A 91 0.53 8.09 2.16
C PRO A 91 -0.55 7.71 3.17
N GLY A 92 -0.22 7.20 4.31
CA GLY A 92 -1.20 6.86 5.34
C GLY A 92 -0.85 5.61 6.10
N LEU A 93 -1.74 4.64 6.12
CA LEU A 93 -1.54 3.37 6.81
C LEU A 93 -0.57 2.48 6.02
N SER A 94 0.37 1.89 6.72
CA SER A 94 1.48 1.10 6.17
C SER A 94 1.08 -0.38 6.07
N ASP A 95 -0.02 -0.63 5.38
CA ASP A 95 -0.54 -1.97 5.16
C ASP A 95 -0.56 -2.32 3.66
N SER A 96 -0.63 -3.61 3.35
CA SER A 96 -0.54 -4.13 1.98
C SER A 96 -1.60 -3.55 1.05
N PHE A 97 -2.86 -3.39 1.51
CA PHE A 97 -3.95 -2.90 0.66
C PHE A 97 -3.84 -1.40 0.41
N PRO A 98 -3.82 -0.51 1.43
CA PRO A 98 -3.68 0.92 1.20
C PRO A 98 -2.33 1.29 0.58
N GLY A 99 -1.26 0.56 0.90
CA GLY A 99 0.06 0.79 0.31
C GLY A 99 0.09 0.48 -1.19
N LEU A 100 -0.43 -0.68 -1.61
CA LEU A 100 -0.55 -0.99 -3.04
C LEU A 100 -1.57 -0.07 -3.73
N ALA A 101 -2.69 0.28 -3.06
CA ALA A 101 -3.65 1.22 -3.61
C ALA A 101 -2.99 2.58 -3.92
N ALA A 102 -2.10 3.06 -3.05
CA ALA A 102 -1.33 4.25 -3.33
C ALA A 102 -0.47 4.10 -4.59
N LEU A 103 0.25 2.98 -4.74
CA LEU A 103 1.10 2.69 -5.89
C LEU A 103 0.33 2.62 -7.21
N VAL A 104 -0.93 2.15 -7.19
CA VAL A 104 -1.67 1.85 -8.44
C VAL A 104 -2.86 2.77 -8.69
N THR A 105 -3.31 3.58 -7.72
CA THR A 105 -4.38 4.57 -7.95
C THR A 105 -3.87 6.01 -8.00
N GLY A 106 -2.72 6.26 -7.38
CA GLY A 106 -2.19 7.61 -7.21
C GLY A 106 -2.86 8.41 -6.09
N GLY A 107 -3.63 7.75 -5.22
CA GLY A 107 -4.35 8.35 -4.10
C GLY A 107 -3.99 7.75 -2.74
N SER A 108 -4.50 8.38 -1.71
CA SER A 108 -4.43 7.92 -0.32
C SER A 108 -5.65 7.04 0.04
N PRO A 109 -5.68 6.39 1.21
CA PRO A 109 -6.84 5.64 1.68
C PRO A 109 -8.14 6.45 1.66
N LYS A 110 -8.07 7.75 1.93
CA LYS A 110 -9.20 8.70 1.85
C LYS A 110 -9.91 8.66 0.50
N THR A 111 -9.16 8.60 -0.58
CA THR A 111 -9.67 8.66 -1.95
C THR A 111 -9.91 7.27 -2.52
N ALA A 112 -8.98 6.33 -2.34
CA ALA A 112 -9.10 4.96 -2.83
C ALA A 112 -10.16 4.15 -2.07
N GLY A 113 -10.43 4.50 -0.79
CA GLY A 113 -11.42 3.84 0.05
C GLY A 113 -10.96 2.49 0.62
N LEU A 114 -9.67 2.18 0.54
CA LEU A 114 -9.03 1.00 1.10
C LEU A 114 -8.17 1.45 2.29
N PHE A 115 -8.55 1.02 3.50
CA PHE A 115 -7.87 1.44 4.73
C PHE A 115 -6.93 0.37 5.28
N TYR A 116 -7.28 -0.90 5.07
CA TYR A 116 -6.54 -2.05 5.56
C TYR A 116 -6.96 -3.29 4.78
N ASP A 117 -6.19 -4.38 4.83
CA ASP A 117 -6.56 -5.69 4.30
C ASP A 117 -7.77 -6.27 5.04
N VAL A 118 -7.86 -6.00 6.35
CA VAL A 118 -9.04 -6.28 7.18
C VAL A 118 -9.63 -4.96 7.68
N SER A 119 -10.84 -4.65 7.29
CA SER A 119 -11.51 -3.39 7.63
C SER A 119 -13.01 -3.59 7.89
N TYR A 120 -13.75 -2.49 8.12
CA TYR A 120 -15.18 -2.53 8.39
C TYR A 120 -15.91 -1.48 7.56
N ASP A 121 -17.05 -1.86 6.99
CA ASP A 121 -17.92 -0.92 6.26
C ASP A 121 -19.36 -1.01 6.77
N ARG A 122 -19.84 0.11 7.29
CA ARG A 122 -21.20 0.25 7.84
C ARG A 122 -22.29 0.18 6.79
N ASN A 123 -21.95 0.29 5.51
CA ASN A 123 -22.94 0.30 4.43
C ASN A 123 -23.19 -1.11 3.86
N LEU A 124 -22.40 -2.09 4.27
CA LEU A 124 -22.49 -3.44 3.75
C LEU A 124 -23.43 -4.31 4.59
N TYR A 125 -23.99 -5.28 3.92
CA TYR A 125 -24.81 -6.35 4.50
C TYR A 125 -24.02 -7.65 4.49
N ALA A 126 -24.36 -8.55 5.41
CA ALA A 126 -23.75 -9.88 5.47
C ALA A 126 -23.80 -10.61 4.12
N PRO A 127 -22.84 -11.47 3.80
CA PRO A 127 -22.89 -12.33 2.60
C PRO A 127 -24.16 -13.16 2.48
N SER A 128 -24.74 -13.57 3.61
CA SER A 128 -26.01 -14.33 3.66
C SER A 128 -27.26 -13.48 3.41
N ASP A 129 -27.16 -12.15 3.50
CA ASP A 129 -28.30 -11.25 3.25
C ASP A 129 -28.34 -10.80 1.79
N THR A 130 -28.81 -11.66 0.92
CA THR A 130 -28.93 -11.41 -0.52
C THR A 130 -30.10 -10.48 -0.88
N THR A 131 -30.85 -10.02 0.11
CA THR A 131 -31.99 -9.10 -0.06
C THR A 131 -31.71 -7.69 0.44
N CYS A 132 -30.61 -7.49 1.16
CA CYS A 132 -30.23 -6.24 1.82
C CYS A 132 -31.38 -5.68 2.72
N SER A 133 -32.05 -6.57 3.44
CA SER A 133 -33.16 -6.24 4.33
C SER A 133 -32.78 -6.33 5.81
N GLY A 134 -31.63 -6.92 6.12
CA GLY A 134 -31.10 -7.06 7.46
C GLY A 134 -30.37 -5.80 7.97
N LYS A 135 -29.57 -5.98 9.00
CA LYS A 135 -28.72 -4.91 9.55
C LYS A 135 -27.48 -4.68 8.70
N GLN A 136 -27.11 -3.43 8.56
CA GLN A 136 -25.86 -3.01 7.93
C GLN A 136 -24.70 -3.05 8.93
N GLY A 137 -23.49 -3.11 8.39
CA GLY A 137 -22.23 -3.18 9.10
C GLY A 137 -21.61 -4.57 8.99
N TRP A 138 -20.56 -4.66 8.18
CA TRP A 138 -19.85 -5.91 7.93
C TRP A 138 -18.35 -5.68 7.86
N ASN A 139 -17.58 -6.62 8.38
CA ASN A 139 -16.13 -6.62 8.20
C ASN A 139 -15.78 -7.06 6.79
N VAL A 140 -14.80 -6.39 6.22
CA VAL A 140 -14.27 -6.62 4.88
C VAL A 140 -12.90 -7.25 5.03
N VAL A 141 -12.79 -8.53 4.72
CA VAL A 141 -11.56 -9.31 4.81
C VAL A 141 -11.29 -9.87 3.42
N PHE A 142 -10.61 -9.08 2.60
CA PHE A 142 -10.36 -9.44 1.21
C PHE A 142 -9.03 -10.16 0.99
N ASP A 143 -8.19 -10.29 2.00
CA ASP A 143 -6.91 -10.97 1.88
C ASP A 143 -7.05 -12.50 1.91
N GLU A 144 -7.23 -13.08 3.07
CA GLU A 144 -7.10 -14.52 3.31
C GLU A 144 -8.42 -15.31 3.13
N THR A 145 -9.57 -14.63 3.13
CA THR A 145 -10.88 -15.30 3.13
C THR A 145 -11.59 -15.31 1.79
N THR A 146 -11.06 -14.60 0.81
CA THR A 146 -11.74 -14.33 -0.46
C THR A 146 -11.71 -15.53 -1.41
N GLY A 147 -10.74 -16.42 -1.30
CA GLY A 147 -10.70 -17.68 -2.05
C GLY A 147 -11.66 -18.74 -1.48
N ILE A 148 -12.20 -19.59 -2.35
CA ILE A 148 -13.17 -20.64 -1.96
C ILE A 148 -12.59 -21.66 -0.95
N ASP A 149 -11.28 -21.87 -0.95
CA ASP A 149 -10.61 -22.75 0.01
C ASP A 149 -10.85 -22.33 1.47
N ALA A 150 -10.96 -21.01 1.73
CA ALA A 150 -11.22 -20.50 3.07
C ALA A 150 -12.59 -20.91 3.63
N GLN A 151 -13.55 -21.28 2.77
CA GLN A 151 -14.86 -21.80 3.17
C GLN A 151 -14.76 -23.13 3.92
N ASN A 152 -13.69 -23.88 3.71
CA ASN A 152 -13.50 -25.24 4.24
C ASN A 152 -12.77 -25.27 5.60
N GLY A 153 -12.77 -24.19 6.36
CA GLY A 153 -12.20 -24.16 7.72
C GLY A 153 -10.72 -23.77 7.80
N GLY A 154 -10.23 -23.01 6.81
CA GLY A 154 -8.94 -22.36 6.88
C GLY A 154 -7.73 -23.17 6.43
N ALA A 155 -7.92 -24.40 5.91
CA ALA A 155 -6.84 -25.11 5.23
C ALA A 155 -6.74 -24.61 3.78
N LEU A 156 -5.90 -23.64 3.53
CA LEU A 156 -5.60 -23.16 2.18
C LEU A 156 -4.71 -24.20 1.49
N VAL A 157 -5.32 -25.10 0.73
CA VAL A 157 -4.66 -26.26 0.15
C VAL A 157 -4.19 -25.99 -1.26
N HIS A 158 -4.91 -25.14 -2.00
CA HIS A 158 -4.63 -24.83 -3.39
C HIS A 158 -3.95 -23.48 -3.55
N LEU A 159 -2.90 -23.46 -4.37
CA LEU A 159 -2.13 -22.25 -4.65
C LEU A 159 -2.99 -21.13 -5.25
N ASP A 160 -4.06 -21.45 -5.97
CA ASP A 160 -4.98 -20.50 -6.57
C ASP A 160 -6.19 -20.15 -5.66
N GLY A 161 -6.12 -20.48 -4.38
CA GLY A 161 -7.21 -20.26 -3.42
C GLY A 161 -8.48 -21.06 -3.72
N GLY A 162 -8.35 -22.18 -4.48
CA GLY A 162 -9.46 -23.06 -4.86
C GLY A 162 -10.19 -22.66 -6.15
N GLY A 163 -9.66 -21.69 -6.90
CA GLY A 163 -10.09 -21.36 -8.26
C GLY A 163 -11.38 -20.53 -8.37
N ALA A 164 -11.93 -20.04 -7.26
CA ALA A 164 -13.16 -19.24 -7.23
C ALA A 164 -13.24 -18.32 -6.00
N PHE A 165 -14.13 -17.33 -6.07
CA PHE A 165 -14.50 -16.54 -4.90
C PHE A 165 -15.25 -17.37 -3.86
N ASN A 166 -14.97 -17.12 -2.59
CA ASN A 166 -15.73 -17.63 -1.45
C ASN A 166 -17.03 -16.82 -1.29
N PRO A 167 -18.22 -17.37 -1.54
CA PRO A 167 -19.47 -16.62 -1.40
C PRO A 167 -19.72 -16.11 0.02
N GLN A 168 -19.13 -16.75 1.04
CA GLN A 168 -19.28 -16.34 2.44
C GLN A 168 -18.40 -15.13 2.81
N ALA A 169 -17.45 -14.77 1.96
CA ALA A 169 -16.59 -13.58 2.11
C ALA A 169 -17.10 -12.38 1.31
N ILE A 170 -18.07 -12.57 0.41
CA ILE A 170 -18.56 -11.51 -0.48
C ILE A 170 -19.81 -10.85 0.14
N PRO A 171 -19.67 -9.66 0.75
CA PRO A 171 -20.79 -8.94 1.32
C PRO A 171 -21.70 -8.37 0.23
N HIS A 172 -22.85 -7.85 0.64
CA HIS A 172 -23.79 -7.21 -0.27
C HIS A 172 -23.94 -5.71 0.02
N ALA A 173 -24.34 -4.96 -0.99
CA ALA A 173 -24.69 -3.55 -0.86
C ALA A 173 -25.98 -3.24 -1.62
N LYS A 174 -26.71 -2.21 -1.17
CA LYS A 174 -27.90 -1.73 -1.87
C LYS A 174 -27.50 -0.64 -2.86
N VAL A 175 -27.53 -0.96 -4.15
CA VAL A 175 -27.18 -0.05 -5.23
C VAL A 175 -28.43 0.18 -6.09
N ASN A 176 -28.88 1.42 -6.24
CA ASN A 176 -30.09 1.79 -6.97
C ASN A 176 -31.32 0.95 -6.58
N GLY A 177 -31.44 0.63 -5.29
CA GLY A 177 -32.55 -0.15 -4.75
C GLY A 177 -32.40 -1.67 -4.89
N GLN A 178 -31.41 -2.16 -5.59
CA GLN A 178 -31.09 -3.59 -5.75
C GLN A 178 -30.00 -4.02 -4.78
N CYS A 179 -30.12 -5.23 -4.24
CA CYS A 179 -29.10 -5.87 -3.45
C CYS A 179 -28.10 -6.57 -4.38
N VAL A 180 -26.86 -6.18 -4.34
CA VAL A 180 -25.81 -6.71 -5.22
C VAL A 180 -24.60 -7.17 -4.41
N PRO A 181 -23.90 -8.22 -4.82
CA PRO A 181 -22.64 -8.63 -4.20
C PRO A 181 -21.56 -7.57 -4.43
N VAL A 182 -20.68 -7.38 -3.45
CA VAL A 182 -19.57 -6.45 -3.50
C VAL A 182 -18.26 -7.24 -3.55
N TYR A 183 -17.80 -7.49 -4.76
CA TYR A 183 -16.50 -8.09 -5.01
C TYR A 183 -15.38 -7.09 -4.71
N PRO A 184 -14.12 -7.53 -4.51
CA PRO A 184 -13.02 -6.62 -4.22
C PRO A 184 -12.86 -5.50 -5.27
N HIS A 185 -13.02 -5.78 -6.57
CA HIS A 185 -12.99 -4.76 -7.62
C HIS A 185 -14.13 -3.73 -7.53
N ASN A 186 -15.29 -4.10 -6.95
CA ASN A 186 -16.39 -3.16 -6.71
C ASN A 186 -16.18 -2.32 -5.44
N TYR A 187 -15.23 -2.73 -4.58
CA TYR A 187 -15.00 -2.06 -3.31
C TYR A 187 -14.02 -0.89 -3.46
N VAL A 188 -13.03 -0.96 -4.33
CA VAL A 188 -12.16 0.18 -4.61
C VAL A 188 -12.94 1.34 -5.22
N LYS A 189 -12.71 2.57 -4.72
CA LYS A 189 -13.53 3.74 -5.10
C LYS A 189 -13.05 4.45 -6.38
N THR A 190 -11.81 4.22 -6.79
CA THR A 190 -11.21 4.90 -7.94
C THR A 190 -10.60 3.89 -8.89
N ASN A 191 -10.46 4.29 -10.14
CA ASN A 191 -9.79 3.45 -11.12
C ASN A 191 -8.30 3.25 -10.78
N THR A 192 -7.75 2.16 -11.31
CA THR A 192 -6.34 1.79 -11.14
C THR A 192 -5.50 2.20 -12.35
N VAL A 193 -4.18 2.20 -12.17
CA VAL A 193 -3.23 2.46 -13.25
C VAL A 193 -3.34 1.40 -14.36
N PHE A 194 -3.80 0.21 -14.05
CA PHE A 194 -4.06 -0.84 -15.03
C PHE A 194 -5.19 -0.43 -15.99
N GLU A 195 -6.33 0.04 -15.46
CA GLU A 195 -7.41 0.60 -16.27
C GLU A 195 -6.97 1.85 -17.03
N ALA A 196 -6.22 2.75 -16.37
CA ALA A 196 -5.75 4.00 -16.99
C ALA A 196 -4.75 3.75 -18.13
N VAL A 197 -3.87 2.75 -18.01
CA VAL A 197 -2.95 2.33 -19.08
C VAL A 197 -3.72 1.77 -20.26
N LYS A 198 -4.73 0.92 -20.04
CA LYS A 198 -5.59 0.39 -21.11
C LYS A 198 -6.37 1.48 -21.82
N ALA A 199 -6.79 2.52 -21.10
CA ALA A 199 -7.50 3.66 -21.67
C ALA A 199 -6.57 4.62 -22.43
N GLY A 200 -5.32 4.81 -21.96
CA GLY A 200 -4.39 5.81 -22.48
C GLY A 200 -3.37 5.30 -23.49
N VAL A 201 -3.14 3.98 -23.55
CA VAL A 201 -2.13 3.38 -24.43
C VAL A 201 -2.79 2.37 -25.37
N PRO A 202 -2.75 2.57 -26.70
CA PRO A 202 -3.37 1.65 -27.64
C PRO A 202 -2.83 0.22 -27.53
N ASN A 203 -3.74 -0.76 -27.52
CA ASN A 203 -3.42 -2.20 -27.43
C ASN A 203 -2.59 -2.58 -26.20
N ALA A 204 -2.67 -1.79 -25.12
CA ALA A 204 -1.98 -2.10 -23.88
C ALA A 204 -2.50 -3.40 -23.28
N ARG A 205 -1.57 -4.23 -22.82
CA ARG A 205 -1.82 -5.39 -21.98
C ARG A 205 -1.24 -5.14 -20.60
N THR A 206 -1.93 -5.59 -19.56
CA THR A 206 -1.56 -5.41 -18.17
C THR A 206 -1.44 -6.75 -17.46
N ALA A 207 -0.53 -6.84 -16.48
CA ALA A 207 -0.35 -8.07 -15.71
C ALA A 207 0.12 -7.77 -14.27
N TRP A 208 -0.28 -8.60 -13.31
CA TRP A 208 0.15 -8.50 -11.93
C TRP A 208 0.14 -9.85 -11.22
N ALA A 209 1.06 -10.04 -10.26
CA ALA A 209 1.09 -11.17 -9.34
C ALA A 209 1.23 -10.67 -7.90
N ASP A 210 0.39 -11.20 -6.99
CA ASP A 210 0.42 -10.84 -5.56
C ASP A 210 0.13 -12.06 -4.67
N LYS A 211 0.07 -11.84 -3.35
CA LYS A 211 0.09 -12.89 -2.32
C LYS A 211 -1.26 -13.56 -2.02
N HIS A 212 -2.39 -12.90 -2.29
CA HIS A 212 -3.71 -13.45 -2.01
C HIS A 212 -4.55 -13.52 -3.29
N ALA A 213 -4.81 -14.74 -3.73
CA ALA A 213 -5.35 -15.07 -5.05
C ALA A 213 -6.55 -14.20 -5.49
N TRP A 214 -7.61 -14.17 -4.68
CA TRP A 214 -8.87 -13.51 -5.02
C TRP A 214 -9.02 -12.15 -4.33
N GLY A 215 -8.28 -11.92 -3.25
CA GLY A 215 -8.32 -10.67 -2.50
C GLY A 215 -7.84 -9.48 -3.33
N TYR A 216 -6.82 -9.69 -4.14
CA TYR A 216 -6.25 -8.66 -5.02
C TYR A 216 -7.03 -8.43 -6.33
N ASP A 217 -8.20 -9.04 -6.48
CA ASP A 217 -9.13 -8.73 -7.58
C ASP A 217 -9.47 -7.23 -7.67
N TRP A 218 -9.37 -6.46 -6.58
CA TRP A 218 -9.57 -5.02 -6.60
C TRP A 218 -8.61 -4.25 -7.51
N LEU A 219 -7.48 -4.84 -7.90
CA LEU A 219 -6.55 -4.27 -8.90
C LEU A 219 -7.18 -4.12 -10.28
N ASN A 220 -8.21 -4.93 -10.57
CA ASN A 220 -9.03 -4.78 -11.77
C ASN A 220 -9.76 -3.43 -11.84
N GLY A 221 -9.81 -2.69 -10.71
CA GLY A 221 -10.54 -1.44 -10.60
C GLY A 221 -12.05 -1.62 -10.73
N PRO A 222 -12.84 -0.55 -10.62
CA PRO A 222 -14.30 -0.61 -10.68
C PRO A 222 -14.88 -1.25 -11.96
N SER A 223 -14.13 -1.31 -13.06
CA SER A 223 -14.54 -2.01 -14.27
C SER A 223 -14.47 -3.54 -14.17
N GLY A 224 -13.73 -4.06 -13.19
CA GLY A 224 -13.45 -5.50 -13.04
C GLY A 224 -12.55 -6.08 -14.13
N THR A 225 -11.90 -5.25 -14.96
CA THR A 225 -11.15 -5.70 -16.16
C THR A 225 -9.81 -4.98 -16.35
N GLY A 226 -9.29 -4.32 -15.31
CA GLY A 226 -8.05 -3.56 -15.41
C GLY A 226 -6.82 -4.41 -15.69
N VAL A 227 -6.74 -5.61 -15.11
CA VAL A 227 -5.59 -6.53 -15.25
C VAL A 227 -5.95 -7.69 -16.17
N ASP A 228 -5.24 -7.80 -17.32
CA ASP A 228 -5.50 -8.86 -18.31
C ASP A 228 -4.94 -10.23 -17.89
N ASP A 229 -3.91 -10.23 -17.05
CA ASP A 229 -3.22 -11.42 -16.57
C ASP A 229 -2.93 -11.26 -15.07
N LEU A 230 -3.98 -11.39 -14.26
CA LEU A 230 -3.88 -11.41 -12.81
C LEU A 230 -3.56 -12.84 -12.36
N MET A 231 -2.34 -13.03 -11.86
CA MET A 231 -1.93 -14.33 -11.35
C MET A 231 -2.54 -14.57 -9.97
N HIS A 232 -3.41 -15.57 -9.88
CA HIS A 232 -4.03 -15.97 -8.62
C HIS A 232 -3.11 -16.92 -7.87
N THR A 233 -2.43 -16.41 -6.85
CA THR A 233 -1.57 -17.19 -5.95
C THR A 233 -1.90 -16.90 -4.50
N GLU A 234 -1.96 -17.94 -3.65
CA GLU A 234 -2.28 -17.83 -2.23
C GLU A 234 -1.07 -18.22 -1.38
N ILE A 235 -0.51 -17.24 -0.67
CA ILE A 235 0.72 -17.42 0.11
C ILE A 235 0.52 -18.34 1.34
N ASN A 236 -0.70 -18.41 1.85
CA ASN A 236 -1.02 -19.28 2.99
C ASN A 236 -1.26 -20.74 2.55
N SER A 237 -1.15 -21.03 1.26
CA SER A 237 -1.25 -22.41 0.75
C SER A 237 -0.02 -23.25 1.14
N ILE A 238 -0.19 -24.57 1.04
CA ILE A 238 0.86 -25.52 1.37
C ILE A 238 1.85 -25.65 0.21
N ASP A 239 3.12 -25.44 0.49
CA ASP A 239 4.21 -25.73 -0.45
C ASP A 239 4.34 -27.26 -0.61
N PRO A 240 4.08 -27.81 -1.82
CA PRO A 240 4.13 -29.25 -2.04
C PRO A 240 5.52 -29.86 -1.83
N ALA A 241 6.58 -29.07 -1.85
CA ALA A 241 7.93 -29.56 -1.66
C ALA A 241 8.32 -29.72 -0.18
N THR A 242 7.69 -28.96 0.72
CA THR A 242 7.99 -29.00 2.16
C THR A 242 6.83 -29.53 2.99
N ASN A 243 5.63 -29.59 2.40
CA ASN A 243 4.37 -29.93 3.07
C ASN A 243 4.05 -29.00 4.26
N THR A 244 4.48 -27.72 4.18
CA THR A 244 4.20 -26.67 5.15
C THR A 244 3.77 -25.40 4.41
N ALA A 245 3.18 -24.44 5.12
CA ALA A 245 2.78 -23.16 4.51
C ALA A 245 3.99 -22.39 3.95
N TYR A 246 3.79 -21.68 2.84
CA TYR A 246 4.83 -20.80 2.29
C TYR A 246 5.26 -19.72 3.28
N THR A 247 4.40 -19.32 4.21
CA THR A 247 4.68 -18.31 5.24
C THR A 247 5.43 -18.86 6.47
N ASP A 248 5.72 -20.17 6.54
CA ASP A 248 6.30 -20.79 7.73
C ASP A 248 7.72 -20.28 8.03
N VAL A 249 8.54 -20.13 7.00
CA VAL A 249 9.88 -19.51 7.08
C VAL A 249 10.20 -18.76 5.79
N TYR A 250 11.07 -17.73 5.87
CA TYR A 250 11.43 -16.88 4.72
C TYR A 250 11.92 -17.68 3.49
N SER A 251 12.60 -18.79 3.68
CA SER A 251 13.08 -19.63 2.56
C SER A 251 11.95 -20.35 1.82
N HIS A 252 10.83 -20.66 2.48
CA HIS A 252 9.62 -21.15 1.83
C HIS A 252 8.92 -20.01 1.10
N THR A 253 8.89 -18.82 1.70
CA THR A 253 8.37 -17.62 1.04
C THR A 253 9.16 -17.26 -0.22
N ALA A 254 10.49 -17.43 -0.21
CA ALA A 254 11.31 -17.27 -1.41
C ALA A 254 10.90 -18.22 -2.54
N ARG A 255 10.43 -19.43 -2.21
CA ARG A 255 9.88 -20.36 -3.22
C ARG A 255 8.54 -19.88 -3.77
N PHE A 256 7.71 -19.25 -2.92
CA PHE A 256 6.49 -18.59 -3.37
C PHE A 256 6.80 -17.42 -4.31
N ASP A 257 7.70 -16.52 -3.91
CA ASP A 257 8.11 -15.38 -4.74
C ASP A 257 8.73 -15.82 -6.08
N ASN A 258 9.38 -16.99 -6.14
CA ASN A 258 9.87 -17.55 -7.40
C ASN A 258 8.76 -17.87 -8.39
N LEU A 259 7.52 -18.14 -7.95
CA LEU A 259 6.37 -18.29 -8.85
C LEU A 259 6.10 -16.97 -9.58
N HIS A 260 6.17 -15.86 -8.86
CA HIS A 260 6.02 -14.52 -9.42
C HIS A 260 7.17 -14.16 -10.38
N VAL A 261 8.41 -14.48 -10.00
CA VAL A 261 9.58 -14.30 -10.88
C VAL A 261 9.40 -15.07 -12.19
N GLN A 262 8.95 -16.32 -12.11
CA GLN A 262 8.71 -17.14 -13.31
C GLN A 262 7.57 -16.57 -14.16
N ALA A 263 6.50 -16.05 -13.54
CA ALA A 263 5.41 -15.39 -14.26
C ALA A 263 5.91 -14.14 -15.03
N LEU A 264 6.74 -13.31 -14.41
CA LEU A 264 7.37 -12.16 -15.05
C LEU A 264 8.26 -12.58 -16.24
N ILE A 265 9.05 -13.64 -16.08
CA ILE A 265 9.91 -14.18 -17.15
C ILE A 265 9.06 -14.71 -18.31
N ASN A 266 7.98 -15.43 -18.02
CA ASN A 266 7.02 -15.91 -19.03
C ASN A 266 6.41 -14.73 -19.81
N GLN A 267 5.96 -13.69 -19.12
CA GLN A 267 5.35 -12.50 -19.71
C GLN A 267 6.36 -11.72 -20.58
N ILE A 268 7.61 -11.60 -20.14
CA ILE A 268 8.72 -11.02 -20.92
C ILE A 268 8.98 -11.85 -22.18
N GLY A 269 8.82 -13.17 -22.09
CA GLY A 269 8.96 -14.13 -23.20
C GLY A 269 7.74 -14.18 -24.15
N GLY A 270 6.76 -13.28 -24.00
CA GLY A 270 5.57 -13.23 -24.86
C GLY A 270 4.55 -14.34 -24.58
N ARG A 271 4.36 -14.67 -23.30
CA ARG A 271 3.40 -15.66 -22.81
C ARG A 271 2.51 -15.09 -21.71
N ASP A 272 1.50 -15.83 -21.28
CA ASP A 272 0.76 -15.55 -20.05
C ASP A 272 1.63 -15.89 -18.82
N SER A 273 1.16 -15.51 -17.61
CA SER A 273 1.86 -15.76 -16.35
C SER A 273 2.20 -17.24 -16.13
N THR A 274 1.34 -18.15 -16.61
CA THR A 274 1.54 -19.62 -16.51
C THR A 274 2.57 -20.16 -17.50
N GLY A 275 2.95 -19.39 -18.53
CA GLY A 275 3.82 -19.81 -19.63
C GLY A 275 3.15 -20.75 -20.64
N THR A 276 1.83 -20.99 -20.55
CA THR A 276 1.13 -21.97 -21.39
C THR A 276 0.57 -21.39 -22.66
N LYS A 277 0.16 -20.11 -22.66
CA LYS A 277 -0.44 -19.45 -23.83
C LYS A 277 0.47 -18.33 -24.34
N THR A 278 0.55 -18.17 -25.66
CA THR A 278 1.19 -17.00 -26.26
C THR A 278 0.35 -15.76 -25.99
N ALA A 279 1.01 -14.69 -25.53
CA ALA A 279 0.38 -13.41 -25.25
C ALA A 279 1.36 -12.27 -25.53
N PRO A 280 0.91 -11.06 -25.92
CA PRO A 280 1.80 -9.92 -26.07
C PRO A 280 2.53 -9.59 -24.75
N VAL A 281 3.77 -9.12 -24.83
CA VAL A 281 4.48 -8.59 -23.66
C VAL A 281 3.65 -7.46 -23.04
N PRO A 282 3.40 -7.47 -21.71
CA PRO A 282 2.55 -6.44 -21.12
C PRO A 282 3.18 -5.04 -21.20
N THR A 283 2.34 -4.04 -21.39
CA THR A 283 2.71 -2.62 -21.31
C THR A 283 3.02 -2.20 -19.87
N LEU A 284 2.18 -2.67 -18.94
CA LEU A 284 2.40 -2.52 -17.50
C LEU A 284 2.30 -3.90 -16.85
N PHE A 285 3.32 -4.29 -16.13
CA PHE A 285 3.33 -5.54 -15.41
C PHE A 285 4.18 -5.44 -14.15
N GLY A 286 4.00 -6.37 -13.25
CA GLY A 286 4.76 -6.37 -12.01
C GLY A 286 4.36 -7.50 -11.09
N ALA A 287 5.03 -7.52 -9.95
CA ALA A 287 4.77 -8.47 -8.90
C ALA A 287 5.12 -7.92 -7.53
N ASN A 288 4.56 -8.55 -6.52
CA ASN A 288 4.90 -8.32 -5.13
C ASN A 288 5.80 -9.45 -4.61
N PHE A 289 6.76 -9.10 -3.74
CA PHE A 289 7.67 -10.01 -3.05
C PHE A 289 7.39 -9.99 -1.55
N GLN A 290 7.36 -11.16 -0.92
CA GLN A 290 7.04 -11.34 0.49
C GLN A 290 8.21 -11.81 1.35
N THR A 291 9.27 -12.33 0.72
CA THR A 291 10.40 -12.98 1.41
C THR A 291 11.04 -12.07 2.45
N LEU A 292 11.20 -10.76 2.17
CA LEU A 292 11.81 -9.81 3.09
C LEU A 292 10.92 -9.59 4.33
N SER A 293 9.63 -9.34 4.14
CA SER A 293 8.68 -9.12 5.23
C SER A 293 8.61 -10.34 6.18
N VAL A 294 8.60 -11.55 5.64
CA VAL A 294 8.59 -12.77 6.49
C VAL A 294 9.90 -12.92 7.26
N ALA A 295 11.04 -12.56 6.68
CA ALA A 295 12.33 -12.56 7.37
C ALA A 295 12.40 -11.52 8.48
N GLN A 296 11.81 -10.34 8.27
CA GLN A 296 11.73 -9.27 9.28
C GLN A 296 10.83 -9.69 10.45
N LYS A 297 9.64 -10.24 10.17
CA LYS A 297 8.70 -10.70 11.21
C LYS A 297 9.25 -11.80 12.09
N ALA A 298 10.16 -12.63 11.59
CA ALA A 298 10.72 -13.72 12.36
C ALA A 298 11.47 -13.20 13.61
N PRO A 299 11.38 -13.92 14.77
CA PRO A 299 12.04 -13.48 15.99
C PRO A 299 13.55 -13.26 15.82
N VAL A 300 14.07 -12.17 16.40
CA VAL A 300 15.50 -11.83 16.36
C VAL A 300 16.36 -12.99 16.86
N ALA A 301 15.94 -13.66 17.93
CA ALA A 301 16.62 -14.84 18.46
C ALA A 301 16.70 -16.01 17.47
N LYS A 302 15.89 -15.99 16.40
CA LYS A 302 15.92 -16.99 15.33
C LYS A 302 16.59 -16.46 14.06
N GLY A 303 17.20 -15.29 14.12
CA GLY A 303 17.91 -14.66 13.00
C GLY A 303 17.05 -13.73 12.14
N GLY A 304 15.81 -13.45 12.55
CA GLY A 304 14.95 -12.47 11.88
C GLY A 304 15.22 -11.05 12.33
N GLY A 305 14.52 -10.08 11.74
CA GLY A 305 14.59 -8.67 12.09
C GLY A 305 15.97 -8.04 11.95
N TYR A 306 16.20 -6.97 12.72
CA TYR A 306 17.43 -6.19 12.70
C TYR A 306 18.18 -6.30 14.03
N LEU A 307 19.51 -6.09 14.00
CA LEU A 307 20.39 -6.19 15.18
C LEU A 307 20.43 -4.90 16.00
N ASP A 308 20.10 -3.77 15.37
CA ASP A 308 20.19 -2.45 15.96
C ASP A 308 19.25 -1.44 15.28
N ALA A 309 19.15 -0.24 15.86
CA ALA A 309 18.34 0.87 15.35
C ALA A 309 18.83 1.45 14.01
N ASP A 310 20.03 1.07 13.57
CA ASP A 310 20.61 1.49 12.29
C ASP A 310 20.24 0.52 11.15
N PHE A 311 19.27 -0.36 11.37
CA PHE A 311 18.83 -1.36 10.39
C PHE A 311 19.94 -2.31 9.94
N THR A 312 20.83 -2.71 10.85
CA THR A 312 21.79 -3.78 10.54
C THR A 312 21.03 -5.10 10.41
N PRO A 313 20.95 -5.69 9.21
CA PRO A 313 20.11 -6.86 8.99
C PRO A 313 20.66 -8.06 9.73
N ASN A 314 19.78 -8.80 10.41
CA ASN A 314 20.12 -10.12 10.94
C ASN A 314 20.17 -11.16 9.80
N GLY A 315 20.59 -12.38 10.08
CA GLY A 315 20.93 -13.38 9.05
C GLY A 315 19.81 -13.68 8.07
N GLN A 316 18.56 -13.82 8.54
CA GLN A 316 17.42 -14.09 7.63
C GLN A 316 17.11 -12.86 6.77
N VAL A 317 17.14 -11.66 7.33
CA VAL A 317 16.90 -10.41 6.58
C VAL A 317 18.01 -10.18 5.54
N ALA A 318 19.28 -10.39 5.90
CA ALA A 318 20.38 -10.30 4.96
C ALA A 318 20.23 -11.26 3.78
N ASN A 319 19.84 -12.51 4.05
CA ASN A 319 19.59 -13.51 3.02
C ASN A 319 18.37 -13.17 2.16
N ALA A 320 17.31 -12.63 2.77
CA ALA A 320 16.11 -12.21 2.05
C ALA A 320 16.39 -11.03 1.10
N ILE A 321 17.18 -10.05 1.54
CA ILE A 321 17.62 -8.92 0.69
C ILE A 321 18.45 -9.45 -0.50
N THR A 322 19.39 -10.37 -0.25
CA THR A 322 20.17 -11.01 -1.31
C THR A 322 19.28 -11.75 -2.31
N TYR A 323 18.32 -12.54 -1.81
CA TYR A 323 17.35 -13.25 -2.66
C TYR A 323 16.57 -12.28 -3.55
N VAL A 324 16.06 -11.18 -2.99
CA VAL A 324 15.30 -10.17 -3.76
C VAL A 324 16.18 -9.54 -4.83
N ASP A 325 17.43 -9.20 -4.52
CA ASP A 325 18.37 -8.65 -5.51
C ASP A 325 18.62 -9.63 -6.65
N ASP A 326 18.86 -10.90 -6.34
CA ASP A 326 19.08 -11.96 -7.35
C ASP A 326 17.84 -12.17 -8.22
N ALA A 327 16.65 -12.19 -7.61
CA ALA A 327 15.37 -12.31 -8.33
C ALA A 327 15.16 -11.15 -9.32
N ILE A 328 15.44 -9.92 -8.90
CA ILE A 328 15.44 -8.74 -9.77
C ILE A 328 16.47 -8.89 -10.89
N GLY A 329 17.65 -9.41 -10.58
CA GLY A 329 18.71 -9.73 -11.55
C GLY A 329 18.23 -10.68 -12.65
N HIS A 330 17.52 -11.75 -12.27
CA HIS A 330 16.95 -12.72 -13.23
C HIS A 330 15.91 -12.07 -14.16
N VAL A 331 15.01 -11.25 -13.62
CA VAL A 331 14.01 -10.53 -14.42
C VAL A 331 14.67 -9.52 -15.38
N VAL A 332 15.66 -8.76 -14.90
CA VAL A 332 16.44 -7.83 -15.75
C VAL A 332 17.23 -8.58 -16.83
N ALA A 333 17.78 -9.74 -16.53
CA ALA A 333 18.45 -10.60 -17.52
C ALA A 333 17.46 -11.07 -18.59
N ALA A 334 16.25 -11.49 -18.23
CA ALA A 334 15.20 -11.85 -19.17
C ALA A 334 14.82 -10.68 -20.10
N LEU A 335 14.66 -9.46 -19.55
CA LEU A 335 14.43 -8.25 -20.36
C LEU A 335 15.56 -8.00 -21.37
N LYS A 336 16.82 -8.20 -20.98
CA LYS A 336 17.98 -8.06 -21.87
C LYS A 336 17.99 -9.11 -22.96
N GLN A 337 17.73 -10.37 -22.63
CA GLN A 337 17.65 -11.49 -23.59
C GLN A 337 16.53 -11.29 -24.63
N ALA A 338 15.38 -10.76 -24.17
CA ALA A 338 14.27 -10.43 -25.06
C ALA A 338 14.45 -9.12 -25.84
N ASN A 339 15.58 -8.41 -25.69
CA ASN A 339 15.83 -7.08 -26.25
C ASN A 339 14.81 -6.01 -25.83
N LEU A 340 14.19 -6.14 -24.66
CA LEU A 340 13.19 -5.23 -24.11
C LEU A 340 13.76 -4.23 -23.11
N TYR A 341 14.93 -4.50 -22.53
CA TYR A 341 15.51 -3.67 -21.47
C TYR A 341 15.67 -2.20 -21.89
N ALA A 342 16.06 -1.95 -23.14
CA ALA A 342 16.23 -0.60 -23.67
C ALA A 342 14.91 0.17 -23.90
N SER A 343 13.75 -0.46 -23.68
CA SER A 343 12.42 0.16 -23.79
C SER A 343 11.55 -0.07 -22.55
N THR A 344 12.13 -0.60 -21.47
CA THR A 344 11.42 -0.88 -20.22
C THR A 344 11.90 0.05 -19.11
N ALA A 345 10.97 0.67 -18.41
CA ALA A 345 11.23 1.31 -17.13
C ALA A 345 11.04 0.29 -16.01
N VAL A 346 11.97 0.26 -15.06
CA VAL A 346 11.91 -0.60 -13.87
C VAL A 346 11.74 0.29 -12.66
N ILE A 347 10.66 0.05 -11.90
CA ILE A 347 10.35 0.73 -10.64
C ILE A 347 10.44 -0.31 -9.54
N VAL A 348 11.28 -0.06 -8.53
CA VAL A 348 11.42 -0.89 -7.34
C VAL A 348 10.97 -0.07 -6.15
N THR A 349 10.01 -0.57 -5.37
CA THR A 349 9.49 0.11 -4.18
C THR A 349 8.86 -0.89 -3.22
N ALA A 350 8.11 -0.40 -2.22
CA ALA A 350 7.36 -1.19 -1.26
C ALA A 350 5.94 -0.66 -1.10
N LYS A 351 5.02 -1.50 -0.66
CA LYS A 351 3.69 -1.12 -0.19
C LYS A 351 3.79 -0.46 1.19
N HIS A 352 4.61 -1.02 2.04
CA HIS A 352 4.85 -0.64 3.44
C HIS A 352 6.25 -1.04 3.88
N GLY A 353 6.74 -0.41 4.94
CA GLY A 353 7.86 -0.86 5.74
C GLY A 353 7.39 -1.89 6.79
N GLN A 354 8.13 -2.00 7.89
CA GLN A 354 7.79 -2.91 8.98
C GLN A 354 8.47 -2.47 10.26
N SER A 355 7.82 -2.63 11.41
CA SER A 355 8.30 -2.15 12.69
C SER A 355 8.12 -3.17 13.83
N PRO A 356 8.93 -3.04 14.91
CA PRO A 356 10.03 -2.12 15.08
C PRO A 356 11.36 -2.65 14.53
N SER A 357 12.11 -1.83 13.82
CA SER A 357 13.50 -2.14 13.46
C SER A 357 14.43 -2.18 14.67
N ASP A 358 14.16 -1.32 15.65
CA ASP A 358 14.86 -1.31 16.94
C ASP A 358 14.15 -2.21 17.96
N HIS A 359 14.54 -3.48 17.99
CA HIS A 359 13.94 -4.46 18.90
C HIS A 359 14.18 -4.21 20.39
N THR A 360 15.07 -3.28 20.77
CA THR A 360 15.20 -2.86 22.16
C THR A 360 13.97 -2.11 22.66
N LYS A 361 13.15 -1.60 21.71
CA LYS A 361 11.88 -0.93 21.98
C LYS A 361 10.66 -1.84 21.86
N LEU A 362 10.86 -3.10 21.46
CA LEU A 362 9.75 -4.01 21.22
C LEU A 362 8.88 -4.22 22.46
N VAL A 363 7.62 -3.89 22.35
CA VAL A 363 6.57 -4.18 23.33
C VAL A 363 5.42 -4.90 22.61
N LYS A 364 5.22 -6.17 22.96
CA LYS A 364 4.07 -6.95 22.47
C LYS A 364 2.89 -6.71 23.42
N ASN A 365 1.92 -5.95 22.95
CA ASN A 365 0.79 -5.52 23.78
C ASN A 365 -0.49 -6.36 23.57
N GLY A 366 -0.41 -7.42 22.77
CA GLY A 366 -1.49 -8.36 22.52
C GLY A 366 -2.77 -7.66 22.10
N ASP A 367 -3.87 -8.14 22.63
CA ASP A 367 -5.23 -7.65 22.40
C ASP A 367 -5.71 -6.59 23.44
N THR A 368 -4.77 -5.89 24.07
CA THR A 368 -5.09 -4.90 25.12
C THR A 368 -6.06 -3.82 24.66
N LEU A 369 -5.85 -3.27 23.45
CA LEU A 369 -6.74 -2.26 22.88
C LEU A 369 -8.15 -2.82 22.64
N THR A 370 -8.24 -3.99 22.03
CA THR A 370 -9.51 -4.69 21.76
C THR A 370 -10.27 -4.95 23.07
N LYS A 371 -9.62 -5.54 24.06
CA LYS A 371 -10.21 -5.82 25.37
C LYS A 371 -10.68 -4.57 26.09
N LEU A 372 -9.95 -3.47 25.98
CA LEU A 372 -10.37 -2.19 26.57
C LEU A 372 -11.68 -1.70 25.94
N LEU A 373 -11.83 -1.81 24.64
CA LEU A 373 -13.05 -1.41 23.92
C LEU A 373 -14.23 -2.33 24.22
N GLU A 374 -14.01 -3.63 24.28
CA GLU A 374 -15.01 -4.65 24.63
C GLU A 374 -15.51 -4.47 26.06
N ALA A 375 -14.60 -4.32 27.01
CA ALA A 375 -14.95 -4.14 28.43
C ALA A 375 -15.81 -2.91 28.70
N ASN A 376 -15.74 -1.89 27.83
CA ASN A 376 -16.56 -0.68 27.90
C ASN A 376 -17.76 -0.70 26.93
N ASN A 377 -18.02 -1.83 26.27
CA ASN A 377 -19.12 -2.03 25.31
C ASN A 377 -19.11 -1.03 24.13
N PHE A 378 -17.92 -0.59 23.70
CA PHE A 378 -17.74 0.30 22.55
C PHE A 378 -17.72 -0.45 21.22
N ILE A 379 -17.36 -1.73 21.26
CA ILE A 379 -17.51 -2.72 20.21
C ILE A 379 -18.17 -3.96 20.79
N ASP A 380 -18.74 -4.81 19.94
CA ASP A 380 -19.33 -6.07 20.39
C ASP A 380 -18.24 -7.13 20.50
N PRO A 381 -18.03 -7.74 21.68
CA PRO A 381 -17.02 -8.80 21.86
C PRO A 381 -17.26 -10.03 20.98
N ASN A 382 -18.51 -10.25 20.52
CA ASN A 382 -18.84 -11.33 19.60
C ASN A 382 -18.76 -10.89 18.13
N GLY A 383 -18.59 -9.60 17.88
CA GLY A 383 -18.52 -9.00 16.55
C GLY A 383 -17.13 -8.53 16.16
N ASN A 384 -16.17 -8.61 17.05
CA ASN A 384 -14.79 -8.29 16.74
C ASN A 384 -14.08 -9.56 16.25
N PHE A 385 -13.98 -9.69 14.94
CA PHE A 385 -13.43 -10.88 14.31
C PHE A 385 -11.95 -10.67 14.00
N GLY A 386 -11.11 -11.55 14.54
CA GLY A 386 -9.78 -11.74 14.02
C GLY A 386 -9.81 -12.26 12.57
N GLN A 387 -8.68 -12.23 11.91
CA GLN A 387 -8.49 -12.57 10.48
C GLN A 387 -9.10 -13.91 10.03
N ASN A 388 -9.42 -14.82 10.95
CA ASN A 388 -9.95 -16.15 10.63
C ASN A 388 -11.44 -16.31 10.92
N ASN A 389 -12.16 -15.23 11.20
CA ASN A 389 -13.55 -15.37 11.58
C ASN A 389 -14.49 -15.19 10.40
N THR A 390 -14.89 -16.32 9.83
CA THR A 390 -15.96 -16.44 8.83
C THR A 390 -17.35 -16.41 9.46
N THR A 391 -17.45 -16.39 10.80
CA THR A 391 -18.73 -16.34 11.46
C THR A 391 -19.27 -14.92 11.48
N THR A 392 -20.51 -14.80 11.13
CA THR A 392 -21.30 -13.58 11.22
C THR A 392 -21.19 -13.03 12.62
N GLY A 393 -20.68 -11.79 12.76
CA GLY A 393 -20.81 -11.05 13.99
C GLY A 393 -22.26 -11.10 14.45
N ASN A 394 -22.48 -11.10 15.73
CA ASN A 394 -23.84 -11.12 16.25
C ASN A 394 -24.52 -9.77 15.96
N LEU A 395 -24.97 -9.60 14.72
CA LEU A 395 -25.74 -8.43 14.31
C LEU A 395 -27.08 -8.31 15.08
N ASN A 396 -27.42 -9.34 15.89
CA ASN A 396 -28.66 -9.43 16.68
C ASN A 396 -28.37 -9.39 18.18
N ASP A 397 -27.45 -8.55 18.62
CA ASP A 397 -27.10 -8.39 20.04
C ASP A 397 -28.20 -7.73 20.90
N GLY A 398 -29.33 -7.40 20.32
CA GLY A 398 -30.45 -6.75 21.01
C GLY A 398 -30.27 -5.26 21.30
N SER A 399 -29.12 -4.66 20.95
CA SER A 399 -28.82 -3.25 21.22
C SER A 399 -29.63 -2.27 20.36
N GLY A 400 -30.16 -2.75 19.23
CA GLY A 400 -30.77 -1.89 18.20
C GLY A 400 -29.76 -1.07 17.39
N LEU A 401 -28.46 -1.15 17.68
CA LEU A 401 -27.42 -0.45 16.94
C LEU A 401 -27.13 -1.13 15.61
N VAL A 402 -26.73 -0.35 14.64
CA VAL A 402 -26.34 -0.86 13.33
C VAL A 402 -24.93 -1.44 13.40
N GLY A 403 -24.80 -2.72 13.06
CA GLY A 403 -23.52 -3.42 13.09
C GLY A 403 -22.97 -3.67 14.49
N THR A 404 -21.78 -4.21 14.54
CA THR A 404 -21.13 -4.66 15.78
C THR A 404 -20.03 -3.70 16.26
N GLY A 405 -19.61 -2.78 15.39
CA GLY A 405 -18.33 -2.11 15.53
C GLY A 405 -17.18 -3.09 15.23
N PHE A 406 -15.99 -2.57 15.11
CA PHE A 406 -14.81 -3.36 14.77
C PHE A 406 -13.52 -2.66 15.23
N VAL A 407 -12.50 -3.42 15.54
CA VAL A 407 -11.13 -2.92 15.72
C VAL A 407 -10.16 -3.81 14.95
N GLN A 408 -9.33 -3.18 14.14
CA GLN A 408 -8.18 -3.82 13.51
C GLN A 408 -6.92 -3.36 14.24
N THR A 409 -6.04 -4.30 14.55
CA THR A 409 -4.80 -4.03 15.29
C THR A 409 -3.64 -4.82 14.70
N ASP A 410 -2.52 -4.13 14.49
CA ASP A 410 -1.19 -4.71 14.29
C ASP A 410 -0.17 -3.80 15.01
N ASP A 411 0.40 -2.78 14.36
CA ASP A 411 1.12 -1.69 15.01
C ASP A 411 0.36 -0.34 14.95
N VAL A 412 -0.94 -0.45 14.72
CA VAL A 412 -1.94 0.62 14.76
C VAL A 412 -3.25 0.05 15.29
N GLY A 413 -4.11 0.89 15.85
CA GLY A 413 -5.50 0.55 16.15
C GLY A 413 -6.44 1.34 15.27
N LEU A 414 -7.22 0.66 14.42
CA LEU A 414 -8.29 1.25 13.62
C LEU A 414 -9.61 0.87 14.25
N ILE A 415 -10.41 1.87 14.68
CA ILE A 415 -11.61 1.63 15.47
C ILE A 415 -12.84 2.14 14.73
N TRP A 416 -13.77 1.25 14.45
CA TRP A 416 -15.13 1.54 13.99
C TRP A 416 -16.08 1.29 15.15
N LEU A 417 -16.67 2.35 15.69
CA LEU A 417 -17.51 2.25 16.88
C LEU A 417 -18.86 1.60 16.57
N ARG A 418 -19.34 0.79 17.47
CA ARG A 418 -20.70 0.26 17.48
C ARG A 418 -21.73 1.38 17.54
N ASP A 419 -21.51 2.36 18.41
CA ASP A 419 -22.29 3.57 18.52
C ASP A 419 -21.40 4.80 18.41
N ARG A 420 -21.49 5.50 17.30
CA ARG A 420 -20.68 6.70 17.01
C ARG A 420 -20.97 7.87 17.95
N SER A 421 -22.13 7.89 18.61
CA SER A 421 -22.45 8.92 19.62
C SER A 421 -21.52 8.83 20.84
N GLN A 422 -20.95 7.64 21.09
CA GLN A 422 -20.02 7.39 22.19
C GLN A 422 -18.57 7.83 21.91
N ARG A 423 -18.26 8.35 20.71
CA ARG A 423 -16.88 8.69 20.31
C ARG A 423 -16.14 9.52 21.38
N THR A 424 -16.81 10.48 22.01
CA THR A 424 -16.19 11.30 23.07
C THR A 424 -15.81 10.46 24.28
N ALA A 425 -16.68 9.57 24.73
CA ALA A 425 -16.43 8.68 25.86
C ALA A 425 -15.29 7.70 25.53
N VAL A 426 -15.28 7.13 24.31
CA VAL A 426 -14.21 6.25 23.83
C VAL A 426 -12.87 6.98 23.87
N VAL A 427 -12.77 8.18 23.31
CA VAL A 427 -11.53 8.97 23.31
C VAL A 427 -11.07 9.29 24.74
N GLN A 428 -11.98 9.59 25.65
CA GLN A 428 -11.64 9.79 27.06
C GLN A 428 -11.10 8.52 27.71
N THR A 429 -11.73 7.37 27.46
CA THR A 429 -11.27 6.07 27.95
C THR A 429 -9.90 5.71 27.37
N LEU A 430 -9.69 5.91 26.07
CA LEU A 430 -8.38 5.68 25.44
C LEU A 430 -7.29 6.55 26.09
N LYS A 431 -7.58 7.85 26.28
CA LYS A 431 -6.64 8.80 26.91
C LYS A 431 -6.37 8.48 28.38
N ALA A 432 -7.32 7.93 29.10
CA ALA A 432 -7.12 7.51 30.49
C ALA A 432 -6.27 6.24 30.61
N ASN A 433 -6.10 5.49 29.53
CA ASN A 433 -5.34 4.23 29.46
C ASN A 433 -4.10 4.35 28.53
N LEU A 434 -3.54 5.56 28.38
CA LEU A 434 -2.25 5.74 27.73
C LEU A 434 -1.13 5.08 28.55
N GLY A 435 -0.02 4.73 27.90
CA GLY A 435 1.11 4.06 28.53
C GLY A 435 1.04 2.54 28.44
N CYS A 436 2.20 1.91 28.70
CA CYS A 436 2.37 0.46 28.52
C CYS A 436 2.10 -0.36 29.78
N ASN A 437 1.63 0.25 30.87
CA ASN A 437 1.20 -0.47 32.06
C ASN A 437 -0.22 -1.01 31.84
N ALA A 438 -0.47 -2.24 32.26
CA ALA A 438 -1.79 -2.84 32.10
C ALA A 438 -2.89 -2.03 32.82
N PRO A 439 -4.00 -1.69 32.15
CA PRO A 439 -4.41 -2.07 30.79
C PRO A 439 -3.97 -1.09 29.69
N GLY A 440 -2.78 -0.50 29.77
CA GLY A 440 -2.31 0.56 28.87
C GLY A 440 -2.31 0.19 27.38
N ILE A 441 -2.56 1.19 26.53
CA ILE A 441 -2.53 1.06 25.06
C ILE A 441 -1.23 1.59 24.43
N CYS A 442 -0.27 1.99 25.28
CA CYS A 442 1.07 2.47 24.87
C CYS A 442 1.06 3.63 23.86
N ALA A 443 0.15 4.57 24.01
CA ALA A 443 0.02 5.72 23.10
C ALA A 443 0.36 7.06 23.79
N ASP A 444 1.42 7.12 24.59
CA ASP A 444 1.82 8.27 25.40
C ASP A 444 3.18 8.89 25.02
N GLY A 445 3.81 8.41 23.96
CA GLY A 445 5.09 8.91 23.46
C GLY A 445 4.96 10.05 22.45
N PRO A 446 6.08 10.64 22.04
CA PRO A 446 6.11 11.82 21.17
C PRO A 446 5.61 11.55 19.73
N GLN A 447 5.61 10.29 19.30
CA GLN A 447 5.09 9.87 17.99
C GLN A 447 3.76 9.13 18.10
N ALA A 448 3.28 8.88 19.32
CA ALA A 448 2.02 8.24 19.57
C ALA A 448 0.87 9.27 19.56
N TYR A 449 -0.32 8.84 19.13
CA TYR A 449 -1.50 9.70 19.14
C TYR A 449 -2.80 8.91 19.06
N VAL A 450 -3.86 9.57 19.50
CA VAL A 450 -5.25 9.15 19.26
C VAL A 450 -5.88 10.18 18.33
N LEU A 451 -6.09 9.79 17.07
CA LEU A 451 -6.63 10.64 16.01
C LEU A 451 -8.14 10.43 15.88
N TYR A 452 -8.91 11.51 15.85
CA TYR A 452 -10.37 11.47 15.74
C TYR A 452 -10.93 12.81 15.26
N GLY A 453 -12.23 12.85 14.94
CA GLY A 453 -12.93 14.10 14.59
C GLY A 453 -12.36 14.75 13.31
N ALA A 454 -12.21 16.09 13.34
CA ALA A 454 -11.78 16.87 12.15
C ALA A 454 -10.38 16.48 11.68
N ALA A 455 -9.44 16.25 12.58
CA ALA A 455 -8.07 15.86 12.23
C ALA A 455 -8.03 14.48 11.56
N LEU A 456 -8.86 13.54 12.00
CA LEU A 456 -9.01 12.25 11.33
C LEU A 456 -9.65 12.43 9.94
N ALA A 457 -10.71 13.24 9.84
CA ALA A 457 -11.41 13.48 8.59
C ALA A 457 -10.52 14.16 7.54
N GLU A 458 -9.64 15.05 7.95
CA GLU A 458 -8.65 15.67 7.08
C GLU A 458 -7.71 14.62 6.46
N ARG A 459 -7.20 13.70 7.27
CA ARG A 459 -6.20 12.71 6.86
C ARG A 459 -6.82 11.51 6.15
N PHE A 460 -7.90 10.95 6.69
CA PHE A 460 -8.47 9.68 6.25
C PHE A 460 -9.88 9.78 5.63
N GLY A 461 -10.49 10.97 5.65
CA GLY A 461 -11.86 11.18 5.21
C GLY A 461 -12.88 11.14 6.35
N ASP A 462 -14.10 11.57 6.05
CA ASP A 462 -15.18 11.62 7.05
C ASP A 462 -15.68 10.19 7.39
N PRO A 463 -15.68 9.78 8.66
CA PRO A 463 -16.28 8.52 9.10
C PRO A 463 -17.77 8.34 8.73
N ALA A 464 -18.47 9.42 8.39
CA ALA A 464 -19.84 9.36 7.89
C ALA A 464 -19.98 8.57 6.57
N ASN A 465 -18.88 8.37 5.82
CA ASN A 465 -18.89 7.57 4.60
C ASN A 465 -19.06 6.05 4.85
N GLY A 466 -18.99 5.60 6.11
CA GLY A 466 -19.18 4.21 6.54
C GLY A 466 -17.90 3.37 6.56
N ARG A 467 -16.88 3.71 5.79
CA ARG A 467 -15.61 2.94 5.66
C ARG A 467 -14.48 3.49 6.51
N THR A 468 -14.40 4.82 6.62
CA THR A 468 -13.36 5.48 7.43
C THR A 468 -13.55 5.09 8.89
N PRO A 469 -12.48 4.69 9.62
CA PRO A 469 -12.56 4.44 11.05
C PRO A 469 -12.98 5.72 11.81
N ASP A 470 -13.61 5.57 12.95
CA ASP A 470 -13.99 6.71 13.80
C ASP A 470 -12.81 7.26 14.61
N ILE A 471 -11.87 6.37 14.94
CA ILE A 471 -10.67 6.67 15.73
C ILE A 471 -9.52 5.83 15.19
N VAL A 472 -8.33 6.44 15.14
CA VAL A 472 -7.06 5.77 14.88
C VAL A 472 -6.15 5.95 16.08
N VAL A 473 -5.64 4.85 16.62
CA VAL A 473 -4.65 4.83 17.69
C VAL A 473 -3.30 4.46 17.11
N GLN A 474 -2.36 5.40 17.12
CA GLN A 474 -0.97 5.13 16.83
C GLN A 474 -0.25 4.92 18.17
N PRO A 475 0.29 3.73 18.44
CA PRO A 475 1.05 3.49 19.65
C PRO A 475 2.46 4.12 19.56
N ASN A 476 3.21 4.02 20.64
CA ASN A 476 4.63 4.37 20.64
C ASN A 476 5.40 3.52 19.62
N PRO A 477 6.44 4.06 18.98
CA PRO A 477 7.36 3.25 18.18
C PRO A 477 7.88 2.04 18.96
N GLY A 478 7.79 0.86 18.36
CA GLY A 478 8.16 -0.39 19.00
C GLY A 478 7.01 -1.19 19.60
N VAL A 479 5.83 -0.61 19.74
CA VAL A 479 4.64 -1.32 20.24
C VAL A 479 3.92 -1.99 19.09
N ILE A 480 3.71 -3.31 19.21
CA ILE A 480 2.86 -4.09 18.31
C ILE A 480 1.74 -4.79 19.10
N TYR A 481 0.54 -4.78 18.53
CA TYR A 481 -0.64 -5.42 19.12
C TYR A 481 -0.73 -6.89 18.71
N THR A 482 0.28 -7.68 19.12
CA THR A 482 0.31 -9.12 18.90
C THR A 482 0.66 -9.87 20.19
N SER A 483 0.07 -11.04 20.37
CA SER A 483 0.48 -12.02 21.37
C SER A 483 1.33 -13.15 20.79
N SER A 484 1.61 -13.10 19.49
CA SER A 484 2.37 -14.15 18.80
C SER A 484 3.81 -14.21 19.30
N THR A 485 4.30 -15.43 19.56
CA THR A 485 5.72 -15.71 19.83
C THR A 485 6.52 -15.96 18.56
N LYS A 486 5.84 -15.91 17.39
CA LYS A 486 6.44 -16.17 16.07
C LYS A 486 6.81 -14.90 15.33
N LYS A 487 6.38 -13.73 15.84
CA LYS A 487 6.59 -12.44 15.20
C LYS A 487 7.15 -11.43 16.19
N ASP A 488 8.18 -10.69 15.80
CA ASP A 488 8.77 -9.57 16.53
C ASP A 488 8.56 -8.23 15.83
N GLU A 489 8.06 -8.24 14.58
CA GLU A 489 7.67 -7.08 13.81
C GLU A 489 6.27 -7.27 13.22
N GLU A 490 5.59 -6.16 13.00
CA GLU A 490 4.33 -6.04 12.24
C GLU A 490 4.37 -4.78 11.37
N HIS A 491 3.29 -4.49 10.68
CA HIS A 491 3.11 -3.29 9.87
C HIS A 491 1.69 -2.72 10.08
N GLY A 492 1.38 -1.59 9.45
CA GLY A 492 0.03 -1.00 9.47
C GLY A 492 -0.02 0.39 10.05
N GLY A 493 0.99 0.77 10.83
CA GLY A 493 1.10 2.04 11.49
C GLY A 493 1.60 3.18 10.61
N ASN A 494 2.04 4.23 11.30
CA ASN A 494 2.62 5.42 10.69
C ASN A 494 3.97 5.78 11.32
N ALA A 495 4.58 4.84 12.02
CA ALA A 495 5.94 5.01 12.50
C ALA A 495 6.90 5.20 11.31
N PRO A 496 8.06 5.84 11.51
CA PRO A 496 9.05 5.98 10.43
C PRO A 496 9.42 4.65 9.80
N ASP A 497 9.59 3.59 10.59
CA ASP A 497 9.94 2.25 10.13
C ASP A 497 8.85 1.66 9.22
N ASP A 498 7.57 1.95 9.51
CA ASP A 498 6.45 1.50 8.68
C ASP A 498 6.34 2.23 7.36
N SER A 499 6.70 3.52 7.35
CA SER A 499 6.27 4.44 6.31
C SER A 499 7.39 4.93 5.39
N HIS A 500 8.66 4.89 5.81
CA HIS A 500 9.83 5.35 5.04
C HIS A 500 10.39 4.23 4.16
N LEU A 501 10.12 4.28 2.87
CA LEU A 501 10.25 3.17 1.95
C LEU A 501 11.38 3.35 0.93
N GLY A 502 11.96 2.23 0.50
CA GLY A 502 12.82 2.20 -0.66
C GLY A 502 12.05 2.56 -1.94
N LEU A 503 12.61 3.46 -2.74
CA LEU A 503 12.05 3.81 -4.06
C LEU A 503 13.17 4.12 -5.04
N LEU A 504 13.20 3.36 -6.14
CA LEU A 504 14.15 3.49 -7.23
C LEU A 504 13.41 3.40 -8.57
N VAL A 505 13.67 4.35 -9.48
CA VAL A 505 13.16 4.33 -10.86
C VAL A 505 14.33 4.35 -11.83
N SER A 506 14.45 3.29 -12.63
CA SER A 506 15.45 3.18 -13.69
C SER A 506 14.77 3.04 -15.05
N TYR A 507 15.17 3.87 -16.02
CA TYR A 507 14.66 3.75 -17.39
C TYR A 507 15.67 4.31 -18.41
N PRO A 508 15.56 3.95 -19.70
CA PRO A 508 16.55 4.30 -20.73
C PRO A 508 16.79 5.80 -20.95
N GLY A 509 15.91 6.67 -20.44
CA GLY A 509 16.06 8.13 -20.51
C GLY A 509 16.99 8.72 -19.45
N ILE A 510 17.40 7.94 -18.46
CA ILE A 510 18.29 8.39 -17.39
C ILE A 510 19.74 8.03 -17.76
N HIS A 511 20.58 9.05 -17.94
CA HIS A 511 21.98 8.86 -18.33
C HIS A 511 22.97 8.95 -17.16
N ARG A 512 22.52 9.44 -16.00
CA ARG A 512 23.33 9.56 -14.77
C ARG A 512 22.49 9.26 -13.56
N ALA A 513 23.06 8.51 -12.63
CA ALA A 513 22.47 8.31 -11.31
C ALA A 513 22.13 9.64 -10.64
N ARG A 514 21.00 9.68 -9.96
CA ARG A 514 20.54 10.81 -9.15
C ARG A 514 19.95 10.32 -7.86
N THR A 515 20.17 11.06 -6.79
CA THR A 515 19.40 10.94 -5.56
C THR A 515 18.52 12.18 -5.42
N VAL A 516 17.23 11.96 -5.20
CA VAL A 516 16.24 13.00 -4.90
C VAL A 516 15.99 12.98 -3.42
N ASN A 517 16.27 14.11 -2.75
CA ASN A 517 16.08 14.30 -1.31
C ASN A 517 14.74 14.98 -0.97
N ASP A 518 13.96 15.36 -1.98
CA ASP A 518 12.63 15.91 -1.75
C ASP A 518 11.71 14.83 -1.16
N LEU A 519 10.79 15.26 -0.30
CA LEU A 519 9.72 14.39 0.20
C LEU A 519 8.82 13.97 -0.95
N VAL A 520 8.70 12.67 -1.17
CA VAL A 520 7.80 12.09 -2.16
C VAL A 520 6.88 11.04 -1.51
N GLY A 521 5.69 10.87 -2.07
CA GLY A 521 4.78 9.80 -1.66
C GLY A 521 4.78 8.67 -2.69
N THR A 522 4.66 7.44 -2.23
CA THR A 522 4.55 6.27 -3.12
C THR A 522 3.34 6.36 -4.06
N LYS A 523 2.30 7.12 -3.71
CA LYS A 523 1.19 7.44 -4.60
C LYS A 523 1.61 8.17 -5.90
N GLN A 524 2.79 8.80 -5.92
CA GLN A 524 3.33 9.42 -7.14
C GLN A 524 3.79 8.39 -8.19
N VAL A 525 3.86 7.10 -7.84
CA VAL A 525 4.24 6.03 -8.77
C VAL A 525 3.21 5.86 -9.88
N ALA A 526 1.91 5.81 -9.57
CA ALA A 526 0.86 5.63 -10.59
C ALA A 526 0.87 6.72 -11.70
N PRO A 527 0.85 8.03 -11.39
CA PRO A 527 0.96 9.06 -12.42
C PRO A 527 2.30 9.04 -13.15
N THR A 528 3.38 8.59 -12.49
CA THR A 528 4.70 8.43 -13.12
C THR A 528 4.69 7.31 -14.15
N ILE A 529 4.03 6.19 -13.88
CA ILE A 529 3.85 5.09 -14.86
C ILE A 529 3.18 5.62 -16.12
N LEU A 530 2.07 6.34 -15.99
CA LEU A 530 1.37 6.91 -17.15
C LEU A 530 2.25 7.90 -17.92
N ALA A 531 2.95 8.79 -17.24
CA ALA A 531 3.84 9.76 -17.86
C ALA A 531 5.02 9.08 -18.60
N LEU A 532 5.59 8.01 -18.04
CA LEU A 532 6.63 7.21 -18.70
C LEU A 532 6.12 6.56 -19.99
N LEU A 533 4.90 6.08 -20.01
CA LEU A 533 4.23 5.48 -21.16
C LEU A 533 3.66 6.51 -22.15
N GLY A 534 3.79 7.81 -21.86
CA GLY A 534 3.26 8.89 -22.70
C GLY A 534 1.76 9.10 -22.59
N ALA A 535 1.10 8.51 -21.59
CA ALA A 535 -0.31 8.70 -21.29
C ALA A 535 -0.53 9.85 -20.30
N ASP A 536 -1.74 10.40 -20.28
CA ASP A 536 -2.10 11.50 -19.38
C ASP A 536 -2.31 10.98 -17.94
N PRO A 537 -1.53 11.46 -16.94
CA PRO A 537 -1.75 11.10 -15.54
C PRO A 537 -3.15 11.38 -15.00
N ARG A 538 -3.88 12.35 -15.58
CA ARG A 538 -5.25 12.69 -15.21
C ARG A 538 -6.29 11.64 -15.59
N LEU A 539 -5.91 10.59 -16.29
CA LEU A 539 -6.74 9.39 -16.46
C LEU A 539 -7.02 8.68 -15.12
N LEU A 540 -6.18 8.94 -14.10
CA LEU A 540 -6.38 8.45 -12.75
C LEU A 540 -7.27 9.41 -11.94
N GLN A 541 -8.43 8.92 -11.50
CA GLN A 541 -9.40 9.70 -10.72
C GLN A 541 -8.80 10.20 -9.41
N ALA A 542 -8.02 9.36 -8.71
CA ALA A 542 -7.38 9.74 -7.47
C ALA A 542 -6.28 10.80 -7.67
N VAL A 543 -5.56 10.75 -8.79
CA VAL A 543 -4.58 11.77 -9.16
C VAL A 543 -5.25 13.14 -9.34
N VAL A 544 -6.40 13.17 -9.98
CA VAL A 544 -7.18 14.41 -10.14
C VAL A 544 -7.70 14.91 -8.79
N ALA A 545 -8.25 14.02 -7.97
CA ALA A 545 -8.83 14.37 -6.67
C ALA A 545 -7.79 14.92 -5.67
N GLU A 546 -6.57 14.36 -5.67
CA GLU A 546 -5.51 14.73 -4.72
C GLU A 546 -4.41 15.61 -5.35
N ASN A 547 -4.53 15.97 -6.64
CA ASN A 547 -3.51 16.70 -7.39
C ASN A 547 -2.12 16.04 -7.27
N THR A 548 -2.08 14.70 -7.36
CA THR A 548 -0.86 13.91 -7.21
C THR A 548 0.05 14.13 -8.41
N ARG A 549 1.28 14.55 -8.17
CA ARG A 549 2.27 14.85 -9.20
C ARG A 549 3.08 13.60 -9.55
N VAL A 550 3.70 13.60 -10.72
CA VAL A 550 4.73 12.62 -11.08
C VAL A 550 5.95 12.76 -10.16
N LEU A 551 6.72 11.70 -10.02
CA LEU A 551 7.98 11.71 -9.26
C LEU A 551 8.97 12.72 -9.88
N PRO A 552 9.63 13.55 -9.06
CA PRO A 552 10.62 14.52 -9.54
C PRO A 552 11.91 13.84 -10.01
N GLY A 553 12.74 14.58 -10.74
CA GLY A 553 14.08 14.13 -11.13
C GLY A 553 14.16 13.21 -12.35
N LEU A 554 13.02 12.75 -12.89
CA LEU A 554 13.00 11.79 -14.00
C LEU A 554 13.18 12.43 -15.39
N GLY A 555 12.99 13.73 -15.53
CA GLY A 555 13.09 14.41 -16.86
C GLY A 555 11.97 14.05 -17.83
N ILE A 556 10.91 13.39 -17.37
CA ILE A 556 9.66 13.20 -18.11
C ILE A 556 8.86 14.47 -18.06
N GLY A 557 8.35 14.93 -19.22
CA GLY A 557 7.69 16.23 -19.34
C GLY A 557 6.56 16.44 -18.31
N ARG A 558 6.45 17.71 -17.92
CA ARG A 558 5.41 18.19 -16.99
C ARG A 558 4.04 18.16 -17.66
#